data_f5ad28d494751dcc57b04951f5d9ddc0
#
_entry.id   f5ad28d494751dcc57b04951f5d9ddc0
#
_cell.length_a   1.000
_cell.length_b   1.000
_cell.length_c   1.000
_cell.angle_alpha   90.00
_cell.angle_beta   90.00
_cell.angle_gamma   90.00
#
_symmetry.space_group_name_H-M   'P 1'
#
loop_
_entity.id
_entity.type
_entity.pdbx_description
1 polymer ?
#
loop_
_entity_poly.entity_id
_entity_poly.type
_entity_poly.pdbx_seq_one_letter_code
_entity_poly.pdbx_strand_id
1 'polypeptide(L)'
;MPTQRSDEFRGLIADAMAHVQAGRPTEAERAYRAALALAPGDPAVTHNLGVTVAAQGRHRDAIACFEAALRADPAYVSAHYNRAVALLRLDETQEAIKAFSRAAQLEPQHYEAHRILGFLRLAQGERGRALDHFARTYELRRGEDRTAMARKSLTTTTRHKLDHDAEQFLHLSQHTRERLRFELLARSYRAVAEQLSNETTQLSATQFEILGDDYNTAIHLREAPEVAGGAINEQADRAALAAQFEAQGAIFVDDLLVPPALKSLQRFLLESTIWHDFSHIEGFVASYLEDGLACPLVLQIADELRRAFPEILGAHALSQAWAFKGLQAQAAVDVHADDAAVSVNFWVTPSDANRKPGSGGLVVCLAPPPSDWEVKDYDADQERIVTFLGQNARNSLVIGYAQNRAVLFRSRLFHYSDCPEFAPGYENHRINLTLLYGGANRTR
;
A
#
# COMPACT_ATOMS: atom_id res chain seq x y z
N MET A 1 -30.27 -5.86 44.76
CA MET A 1 -29.95 -4.51 44.25
C MET A 1 -28.62 -4.41 43.51
N PRO A 2 -27.46 -5.01 43.90
CA PRO A 2 -26.23 -4.96 43.06
C PRO A 2 -26.35 -5.68 41.73
N THR A 3 -27.03 -6.82 41.68
CA THR A 3 -27.25 -7.63 40.47
C THR A 3 -28.11 -6.93 39.42
N GLN A 4 -29.17 -6.28 39.80
CA GLN A 4 -30.08 -5.57 38.91
C GLN A 4 -29.41 -4.38 38.20
N ARG A 5 -28.59 -3.61 38.93
CA ARG A 5 -27.81 -2.50 38.36
C ARG A 5 -26.74 -2.99 37.40
N SER A 6 -26.11 -4.15 37.68
CA SER A 6 -25.14 -4.80 36.79
C SER A 6 -25.82 -5.33 35.52
N ASP A 7 -27.02 -5.86 35.60
CA ASP A 7 -27.78 -6.35 34.45
C ASP A 7 -28.25 -5.18 33.57
N GLU A 8 -28.74 -4.09 34.18
CA GLU A 8 -29.08 -2.86 33.47
C GLU A 8 -27.87 -2.26 32.73
N PHE A 9 -26.71 -2.17 33.39
CA PHE A 9 -25.48 -1.71 32.78
C PHE A 9 -25.08 -2.54 31.56
N ARG A 10 -25.12 -3.88 31.67
CA ARG A 10 -24.83 -4.78 30.56
C ARG A 10 -25.85 -4.65 29.43
N GLY A 11 -27.12 -4.48 29.75
CA GLY A 11 -28.17 -4.25 28.77
C GLY A 11 -27.94 -2.99 27.96
N LEU A 12 -27.61 -1.87 28.61
CA LEU A 12 -27.32 -0.60 27.92
C LEU A 12 -26.10 -0.69 26.99
N ILE A 13 -25.05 -1.43 27.37
CA ILE A 13 -23.90 -1.68 26.48
C ILE A 13 -24.31 -2.53 25.27
N ALA A 14 -25.09 -3.58 25.49
CA ALA A 14 -25.57 -4.43 24.40
C ALA A 14 -26.46 -3.64 23.41
N ASP A 15 -27.35 -2.78 23.91
CA ASP A 15 -28.18 -1.88 23.11
C ASP A 15 -27.32 -0.91 22.30
N ALA A 16 -26.31 -0.29 22.95
CA ALA A 16 -25.38 0.61 22.27
C ALA A 16 -24.63 -0.09 21.13
N MET A 17 -24.11 -1.30 21.36
CA MET A 17 -23.43 -2.09 20.34
C MET A 17 -24.37 -2.47 19.18
N ALA A 18 -25.62 -2.84 19.48
CA ALA A 18 -26.62 -3.11 18.45
C ALA A 18 -26.93 -1.87 17.60
N HIS A 19 -27.00 -0.69 18.22
CA HIS A 19 -27.17 0.57 17.50
C HIS A 19 -25.95 0.89 16.61
N VAL A 20 -24.73 0.66 17.09
CA VAL A 20 -23.51 0.81 16.27
C VAL A 20 -23.57 -0.11 15.03
N GLN A 21 -23.89 -1.38 15.23
CA GLN A 21 -24.00 -2.36 14.13
C GLN A 21 -25.11 -1.99 13.12
N ALA A 22 -26.18 -1.37 13.61
CA ALA A 22 -27.30 -0.90 12.79
C ALA A 22 -27.06 0.49 12.12
N GLY A 23 -25.84 1.08 12.26
CA GLY A 23 -25.52 2.38 11.68
C GLY A 23 -26.28 3.55 12.33
N ARG A 24 -26.65 3.45 13.61
CA ARG A 24 -27.41 4.45 14.39
C ARG A 24 -26.54 5.06 15.49
N PRO A 25 -25.56 5.90 15.16
CA PRO A 25 -24.59 6.39 16.13
C PRO A 25 -25.21 7.32 17.21
N THR A 26 -26.27 8.05 16.91
CA THR A 26 -26.92 8.93 17.89
C THR A 26 -27.60 8.14 19.01
N GLU A 27 -28.24 7.02 18.67
CA GLU A 27 -28.88 6.13 19.64
C GLU A 27 -27.83 5.39 20.47
N ALA A 28 -26.73 4.93 19.80
CA ALA A 28 -25.60 4.32 20.47
C ALA A 28 -24.96 5.27 21.50
N GLU A 29 -24.74 6.54 21.13
CA GLU A 29 -24.24 7.58 22.04
C GLU A 29 -25.10 7.75 23.28
N ARG A 30 -26.45 7.79 23.12
CA ARG A 30 -27.38 7.85 24.25
C ARG A 30 -27.26 6.66 25.19
N ALA A 31 -27.20 5.45 24.64
CA ALA A 31 -27.07 4.21 25.40
C ALA A 31 -25.74 4.13 26.16
N TYR A 32 -24.60 4.49 25.52
CA TYR A 32 -23.32 4.55 26.23
C TYR A 32 -23.30 5.60 27.34
N ARG A 33 -23.91 6.78 27.15
CA ARG A 33 -24.03 7.79 28.23
C ARG A 33 -24.88 7.30 29.39
N ALA A 34 -25.99 6.59 29.11
CA ALA A 34 -26.78 5.95 30.13
C ALA A 34 -25.98 4.89 30.92
N ALA A 35 -25.19 4.06 30.22
CA ALA A 35 -24.31 3.10 30.88
C ALA A 35 -23.28 3.79 31.78
N LEU A 36 -22.65 4.87 31.33
CA LEU A 36 -21.71 5.66 32.13
C LEU A 36 -22.36 6.37 33.34
N ALA A 37 -23.65 6.67 33.31
CA ALA A 37 -24.37 7.16 34.50
C ALA A 37 -24.46 6.06 35.59
N LEU A 38 -24.46 4.78 35.20
CA LEU A 38 -24.44 3.64 36.13
C LEU A 38 -23.02 3.30 36.61
N ALA A 39 -22.03 3.41 35.75
CA ALA A 39 -20.62 3.13 36.03
C ALA A 39 -19.73 4.28 35.53
N PRO A 40 -19.65 5.40 36.26
CA PRO A 40 -18.81 6.52 35.89
C PRO A 40 -17.34 6.12 35.83
N GLY A 41 -16.67 6.45 34.71
CA GLY A 41 -15.23 6.21 34.55
C GLY A 41 -14.85 4.82 34.06
N ASP A 42 -15.81 3.99 33.62
CA ASP A 42 -15.46 2.74 32.92
C ASP A 42 -14.69 3.07 31.63
N PRO A 43 -13.40 2.66 31.52
CA PRO A 43 -12.56 3.06 30.37
C PRO A 43 -13.04 2.47 29.05
N ALA A 44 -13.60 1.25 29.06
CA ALA A 44 -14.05 0.59 27.84
C ALA A 44 -15.33 1.26 27.30
N VAL A 45 -16.28 1.56 28.16
CA VAL A 45 -17.52 2.26 27.76
C VAL A 45 -17.21 3.69 27.33
N THR A 46 -16.31 4.38 28.05
CA THR A 46 -15.88 5.74 27.70
C THR A 46 -15.16 5.77 26.34
N HIS A 47 -14.30 4.80 26.07
CA HIS A 47 -13.66 4.62 24.78
C HIS A 47 -14.68 4.37 23.66
N ASN A 48 -15.62 3.44 23.86
CA ASN A 48 -16.65 3.12 22.85
C ASN A 48 -17.58 4.31 22.57
N LEU A 49 -17.87 5.13 23.59
CA LEU A 49 -18.54 6.42 23.40
C LEU A 49 -17.70 7.32 22.47
N GLY A 50 -16.39 7.42 22.71
CA GLY A 50 -15.48 8.20 21.86
C GLY A 50 -15.48 7.73 20.41
N VAL A 51 -15.43 6.41 20.16
CA VAL A 51 -15.52 5.83 18.80
C VAL A 51 -16.86 6.20 18.14
N THR A 52 -17.96 6.10 18.88
CA THR A 52 -19.31 6.45 18.40
C THR A 52 -19.42 7.93 18.05
N VAL A 53 -18.83 8.81 18.85
CA VAL A 53 -18.79 10.26 18.62
C VAL A 53 -17.89 10.61 17.42
N ALA A 54 -16.76 9.93 17.28
CA ALA A 54 -15.88 10.10 16.12
C ALA A 54 -16.57 9.71 14.79
N ALA A 55 -17.36 8.64 14.80
CA ALA A 55 -18.14 8.21 13.65
C ALA A 55 -19.19 9.25 13.19
N GLN A 56 -19.56 10.20 14.06
CA GLN A 56 -20.43 11.34 13.75
C GLN A 56 -19.64 12.58 13.25
N GLY A 57 -18.31 12.46 13.01
CA GLY A 57 -17.44 13.56 12.60
C GLY A 57 -17.02 14.50 13.75
N ARG A 58 -17.44 14.24 14.98
CA ARG A 58 -17.18 15.08 16.16
C ARG A 58 -15.84 14.72 16.81
N HIS A 59 -14.75 14.91 16.05
CA HIS A 59 -13.42 14.43 16.44
C HIS A 59 -12.89 15.04 17.73
N ARG A 60 -13.14 16.33 18.01
CA ARG A 60 -12.71 16.97 19.27
C ARG A 60 -13.41 16.39 20.50
N ASP A 61 -14.70 16.12 20.40
CA ASP A 61 -15.47 15.49 21.48
C ASP A 61 -15.01 14.05 21.70
N ALA A 62 -14.69 13.33 20.61
CA ALA A 62 -14.13 11.98 20.67
C ALA A 62 -12.77 11.94 21.39
N ILE A 63 -11.87 12.88 21.11
CA ILE A 63 -10.60 13.03 21.82
C ILE A 63 -10.82 13.20 23.31
N ALA A 64 -11.77 14.04 23.73
CA ALA A 64 -12.10 14.23 25.14
C ALA A 64 -12.57 12.92 25.82
N CYS A 65 -13.35 12.09 25.10
CA CYS A 65 -13.74 10.76 25.58
C CYS A 65 -12.53 9.83 25.70
N PHE A 66 -11.65 9.77 24.69
CA PHE A 66 -10.44 8.94 24.74
C PHE A 66 -9.52 9.37 25.88
N GLU A 67 -9.36 10.67 26.11
CA GLU A 67 -8.59 11.19 27.24
C GLU A 67 -9.21 10.86 28.59
N ALA A 68 -10.55 10.84 28.68
CA ALA A 68 -11.22 10.38 29.87
C ALA A 68 -10.99 8.88 30.13
N ALA A 69 -11.04 8.05 29.09
CA ALA A 69 -10.70 6.64 29.17
C ALA A 69 -9.25 6.44 29.61
N LEU A 70 -8.30 7.22 29.08
CA LEU A 70 -6.87 7.16 29.43
C LEU A 70 -6.54 7.70 30.82
N ARG A 71 -7.39 8.58 31.39
CA ARG A 71 -7.27 8.97 32.81
C ARG A 71 -7.66 7.81 33.74
N ALA A 72 -8.61 6.97 33.33
CA ALA A 72 -9.02 5.80 34.10
C ALA A 72 -8.05 4.61 33.89
N ASP A 73 -7.58 4.41 32.66
CA ASP A 73 -6.59 3.39 32.31
C ASP A 73 -5.53 3.96 31.34
N PRO A 74 -4.38 4.41 31.85
CA PRO A 74 -3.28 4.95 31.02
C PRO A 74 -2.62 3.93 30.07
N ALA A 75 -2.88 2.63 30.23
CA ALA A 75 -2.38 1.58 29.37
C ALA A 75 -3.39 1.10 28.32
N TYR A 76 -4.55 1.74 28.20
CA TYR A 76 -5.58 1.34 27.26
C TYR A 76 -5.19 1.62 25.81
N VAL A 77 -4.62 0.63 25.17
CA VAL A 77 -4.02 0.72 23.81
C VAL A 77 -5.01 1.29 22.79
N SER A 78 -6.24 0.75 22.74
CA SER A 78 -7.25 1.19 21.77
C SER A 78 -7.62 2.67 21.92
N ALA A 79 -7.56 3.21 23.14
CA ALA A 79 -7.84 4.62 23.37
C ALA A 79 -6.69 5.52 22.86
N HIS A 80 -5.42 5.11 23.02
CA HIS A 80 -4.29 5.80 22.41
C HIS A 80 -4.38 5.77 20.89
N TYR A 81 -4.68 4.61 20.29
CA TYR A 81 -4.81 4.45 18.85
C TYR A 81 -5.94 5.30 18.27
N ASN A 82 -7.16 5.21 18.82
CA ASN A 82 -8.31 5.96 18.30
C ASN A 82 -8.22 7.47 18.57
N ARG A 83 -7.58 7.88 19.67
CA ARG A 83 -7.20 9.29 19.88
C ARG A 83 -6.28 9.79 18.78
N ALA A 84 -5.26 9.00 18.40
CA ALA A 84 -4.36 9.36 17.33
C ALA A 84 -5.08 9.48 15.98
N VAL A 85 -6.00 8.57 15.66
CA VAL A 85 -6.83 8.65 14.44
C VAL A 85 -7.67 9.93 14.44
N ALA A 86 -8.31 10.28 15.57
CA ALA A 86 -9.11 11.51 15.69
C ALA A 86 -8.24 12.78 15.54
N LEU A 87 -7.02 12.77 16.08
CA LEU A 87 -6.05 13.87 15.93
C LEU A 87 -5.64 14.06 14.46
N LEU A 88 -5.42 12.97 13.69
CA LEU A 88 -5.16 13.08 12.26
C LEU A 88 -6.31 13.71 11.48
N ARG A 89 -7.56 13.47 11.88
CA ARG A 89 -8.72 14.10 11.25
C ARG A 89 -8.82 15.62 11.52
N LEU A 90 -8.06 16.11 12.50
CA LEU A 90 -7.93 17.53 12.84
C LEU A 90 -6.58 18.11 12.40
N ASP A 91 -5.80 17.39 11.58
CA ASP A 91 -4.45 17.74 11.13
C ASP A 91 -3.42 17.94 12.27
N GLU A 92 -3.73 17.47 13.48
CA GLU A 92 -2.85 17.52 14.66
C GLU A 92 -1.80 16.38 14.61
N THR A 93 -1.02 16.35 13.51
CA THR A 93 -0.12 15.23 13.15
C THR A 93 0.92 14.90 14.23
N GLN A 94 1.51 15.91 14.89
CA GLN A 94 2.54 15.67 15.91
C GLN A 94 1.99 14.93 17.13
N GLU A 95 0.81 15.34 17.60
CA GLU A 95 0.14 14.70 18.72
C GLU A 95 -0.36 13.29 18.34
N ALA A 96 -0.80 13.11 17.10
CA ALA A 96 -1.16 11.80 16.57
C ALA A 96 0.03 10.84 16.60
N ILE A 97 1.21 11.27 16.15
CA ILE A 97 2.45 10.46 16.20
C ILE A 97 2.78 10.04 17.64
N LYS A 98 2.67 10.96 18.62
CA LYS A 98 2.91 10.60 20.03
C LYS A 98 1.93 9.54 20.51
N ALA A 99 0.66 9.68 20.17
CA ALA A 99 -0.38 8.74 20.60
C ALA A 99 -0.24 7.37 19.91
N PHE A 100 0.02 7.30 18.60
CA PHE A 100 0.35 6.03 17.92
C PHE A 100 1.61 5.39 18.48
N SER A 101 2.67 6.18 18.73
CA SER A 101 3.91 5.67 19.34
C SER A 101 3.65 5.06 20.72
N ARG A 102 2.74 5.67 21.49
CA ARG A 102 2.35 5.11 22.79
C ARG A 102 1.57 3.80 22.63
N ALA A 103 0.65 3.70 21.68
CA ALA A 103 -0.05 2.46 21.37
C ALA A 103 0.93 1.34 20.97
N ALA A 104 1.88 1.62 20.06
CA ALA A 104 2.90 0.68 19.63
C ALA A 104 3.88 0.27 20.73
N GLN A 105 4.18 1.15 21.71
CA GLN A 105 4.99 0.82 22.89
C GLN A 105 4.26 -0.12 23.86
N LEU A 106 2.95 0.11 24.06
CA LEU A 106 2.13 -0.71 24.94
C LEU A 106 1.82 -2.08 24.32
N GLU A 107 1.62 -2.12 23.03
CA GLU A 107 1.38 -3.33 22.25
C GLU A 107 2.31 -3.37 21.02
N PRO A 108 3.53 -3.96 21.17
CA PRO A 108 4.51 -4.04 20.08
C PRO A 108 4.06 -4.86 18.86
N GLN A 109 2.95 -5.57 18.98
CA GLN A 109 2.32 -6.30 17.88
C GLN A 109 1.15 -5.55 17.24
N HIS A 110 0.94 -4.28 17.57
CA HIS A 110 -0.15 -3.48 17.01
C HIS A 110 0.19 -3.06 15.58
N TYR A 111 -0.16 -3.92 14.63
CA TYR A 111 0.12 -3.80 13.19
C TYR A 111 -0.24 -2.40 12.63
N GLU A 112 -1.50 -1.95 12.84
CA GLU A 112 -1.98 -0.69 12.28
C GLU A 112 -1.25 0.54 12.83
N ALA A 113 -0.85 0.52 14.10
CA ALA A 113 -0.07 1.62 14.68
C ALA A 113 1.31 1.73 14.01
N HIS A 114 2.00 0.60 13.81
CA HIS A 114 3.27 0.58 13.08
C HIS A 114 3.10 1.02 11.63
N ARG A 115 2.09 0.52 10.92
CA ARG A 115 1.81 0.89 9.54
C ARG A 115 1.62 2.41 9.38
N ILE A 116 0.77 3.01 10.19
CA ILE A 116 0.50 4.46 10.14
C ILE A 116 1.74 5.27 10.55
N LEU A 117 2.48 4.85 11.58
CA LEU A 117 3.72 5.50 11.99
C LEU A 117 4.76 5.49 10.87
N GLY A 118 4.87 4.40 10.10
CA GLY A 118 5.76 4.32 8.94
C GLY A 118 5.49 5.46 7.95
N PHE A 119 4.24 5.66 7.55
CA PHE A 119 3.85 6.74 6.64
C PHE A 119 4.01 8.14 7.25
N LEU A 120 3.64 8.33 8.51
CA LEU A 120 3.78 9.63 9.18
C LEU A 120 5.26 10.03 9.34
N ARG A 121 6.15 9.10 9.68
CA ARG A 121 7.59 9.33 9.75
C ARG A 121 8.19 9.63 8.38
N LEU A 122 7.73 8.90 7.36
CA LEU A 122 8.15 9.15 5.99
C LEU A 122 7.76 10.57 5.52
N ALA A 123 6.52 11.00 5.82
CA ALA A 123 6.06 12.35 5.53
C ALA A 123 6.89 13.45 6.23
N GLN A 124 7.50 13.14 7.39
CA GLN A 124 8.43 14.01 8.12
C GLN A 124 9.88 13.97 7.60
N GLY A 125 10.19 13.11 6.62
CA GLY A 125 11.55 12.88 6.14
C GLY A 125 12.40 12.01 7.07
N GLU A 126 11.81 11.37 8.09
CA GLU A 126 12.49 10.50 9.05
C GLU A 126 12.61 9.07 8.49
N ARG A 127 13.32 8.90 7.35
CA ARG A 127 13.41 7.64 6.60
C ARG A 127 13.80 6.43 7.45
N GLY A 128 14.80 6.56 8.32
CA GLY A 128 15.23 5.46 9.19
C GLY A 128 14.11 4.95 10.08
N ARG A 129 13.41 5.87 10.77
CA ARG A 129 12.25 5.50 11.60
C ARG A 129 11.08 4.94 10.79
N ALA A 130 10.86 5.47 9.58
CA ALA A 130 9.85 4.93 8.68
C ALA A 130 10.16 3.48 8.30
N LEU A 131 11.43 3.17 7.96
CA LEU A 131 11.89 1.82 7.66
C LEU A 131 11.71 0.87 8.86
N ASP A 132 12.05 1.29 10.08
CA ASP A 132 11.85 0.49 11.28
C ASP A 132 10.37 0.09 11.46
N HIS A 133 9.47 1.03 11.24
CA HIS A 133 8.03 0.77 11.35
C HIS A 133 7.52 -0.11 10.20
N PHE A 134 7.94 0.11 8.95
CA PHE A 134 7.55 -0.76 7.84
C PHE A 134 8.12 -2.17 7.98
N ALA A 135 9.36 -2.31 8.44
CA ALA A 135 9.95 -3.62 8.73
C ALA A 135 9.14 -4.36 9.81
N ARG A 136 8.74 -3.65 10.88
CA ARG A 136 7.89 -4.24 11.92
C ARG A 136 6.50 -4.61 11.40
N THR A 137 5.91 -3.76 10.56
CA THR A 137 4.62 -4.05 9.89
C THR A 137 4.71 -5.33 9.06
N TYR A 138 5.76 -5.45 8.26
CA TYR A 138 6.01 -6.61 7.42
C TYR A 138 6.23 -7.87 8.24
N GLU A 139 7.04 -7.80 9.31
CA GLU A 139 7.29 -8.91 10.23
C GLU A 139 5.99 -9.42 10.89
N LEU A 140 5.14 -8.50 11.37
CA LEU A 140 3.85 -8.84 11.99
C LEU A 140 2.84 -9.45 11.01
N ARG A 141 3.01 -9.22 9.73
CA ARG A 141 2.13 -9.75 8.69
C ARG A 141 2.68 -10.99 8.02
N ARG A 142 3.98 -11.05 7.74
CA ARG A 142 4.62 -12.06 6.89
C ARG A 142 5.76 -12.83 7.56
N GLY A 143 6.30 -12.35 8.68
CA GLY A 143 7.42 -12.93 9.38
C GLY A 143 7.02 -14.02 10.38
N GLU A 144 7.99 -14.40 11.22
CA GLU A 144 7.79 -15.39 12.29
C GLU A 144 6.83 -14.88 13.37
N ASP A 145 6.88 -13.56 13.67
CA ASP A 145 6.01 -12.89 14.64
C ASP A 145 4.58 -12.63 14.11
N ARG A 146 4.21 -13.17 12.96
CA ARG A 146 2.92 -12.90 12.35
C ARG A 146 1.75 -13.19 13.28
N THR A 147 0.80 -12.27 13.31
CA THR A 147 -0.37 -12.35 14.18
C THR A 147 -1.31 -13.50 13.78
N ALA A 148 -2.14 -13.97 14.71
CA ALA A 148 -3.15 -15.00 14.43
C ALA A 148 -4.12 -14.55 13.31
N MET A 149 -4.44 -13.25 13.23
CA MET A 149 -5.26 -12.68 12.17
C MET A 149 -4.53 -12.72 10.82
N ALA A 150 -3.24 -12.40 10.78
CA ALA A 150 -2.43 -12.53 9.58
C ALA A 150 -2.39 -13.98 9.09
N ARG A 151 -2.12 -14.96 9.96
CA ARG A 151 -2.13 -16.40 9.63
C ARG A 151 -3.46 -16.84 8.99
N LYS A 152 -4.59 -16.37 9.53
CA LYS A 152 -5.92 -16.70 9.01
C LYS A 152 -6.17 -16.09 7.62
N SER A 153 -5.58 -14.93 7.30
CA SER A 153 -5.74 -14.29 5.99
C SER A 153 -4.88 -14.91 4.88
N LEU A 154 -3.89 -15.77 5.23
CA LEU A 154 -2.97 -16.40 4.29
C LEU A 154 -3.50 -17.76 3.76
N THR A 155 -4.79 -17.89 3.54
CA THR A 155 -5.42 -19.17 3.18
C THR A 155 -6.01 -19.19 1.77
N THR A 156 -5.89 -18.09 1.03
CA THR A 156 -6.34 -17.99 -0.36
C THR A 156 -5.16 -17.89 -1.31
N THR A 157 -5.36 -18.34 -2.55
CA THR A 157 -4.37 -18.26 -3.62
C THR A 157 -5.02 -18.23 -5.00
N THR A 158 -4.18 -18.06 -6.03
CA THR A 158 -4.52 -18.29 -7.44
C THR A 158 -3.42 -19.14 -8.07
N ARG A 159 -3.71 -19.77 -9.19
CA ARG A 159 -2.71 -20.52 -9.95
C ARG A 159 -1.52 -19.62 -10.32
N HIS A 160 -1.77 -18.45 -10.89
CA HIS A 160 -0.70 -17.55 -11.34
C HIS A 160 0.21 -17.06 -10.19
N LYS A 161 -0.33 -16.92 -8.96
CA LYS A 161 0.47 -16.60 -7.78
C LYS A 161 1.46 -17.74 -7.46
N LEU A 162 0.99 -18.98 -7.46
CA LEU A 162 1.84 -20.13 -7.16
C LEU A 162 2.86 -20.42 -8.28
N ASP A 163 2.48 -20.23 -9.55
CA ASP A 163 3.39 -20.33 -10.69
C ASP A 163 4.52 -19.29 -10.57
N HIS A 164 4.15 -18.02 -10.24
CA HIS A 164 5.16 -16.97 -9.98
C HIS A 164 6.11 -17.34 -8.85
N ASP A 165 5.58 -17.78 -7.71
CA ASP A 165 6.42 -18.12 -6.56
C ASP A 165 7.35 -19.30 -6.88
N ALA A 166 6.86 -20.30 -7.62
CA ALA A 166 7.68 -21.41 -8.06
C ALA A 166 8.82 -20.96 -9.00
N GLU A 167 8.56 -20.02 -9.91
CA GLU A 167 9.59 -19.42 -10.77
C GLU A 167 10.60 -18.63 -9.94
N GLN A 168 10.13 -17.83 -8.97
CA GLN A 168 10.99 -17.09 -8.05
C GLN A 168 11.89 -18.02 -7.25
N PHE A 169 11.36 -19.11 -6.71
CA PHE A 169 12.17 -20.08 -5.97
C PHE A 169 13.22 -20.77 -6.86
N LEU A 170 12.90 -21.07 -8.11
CA LEU A 170 13.92 -21.57 -9.05
C LEU A 170 15.02 -20.53 -9.32
N HIS A 171 14.66 -19.26 -9.46
CA HIS A 171 15.63 -18.18 -9.58
C HIS A 171 16.50 -18.09 -8.31
N LEU A 172 15.90 -18.09 -7.12
CA LEU A 172 16.63 -18.06 -5.84
C LEU A 172 17.54 -19.29 -5.64
N SER A 173 17.15 -20.47 -6.13
CA SER A 173 17.98 -21.67 -6.06
C SER A 173 19.33 -21.52 -6.77
N GLN A 174 19.40 -20.64 -7.78
CA GLN A 174 20.61 -20.36 -8.55
C GLN A 174 21.44 -19.21 -7.96
N HIS A 175 20.80 -18.33 -7.13
CA HIS A 175 21.40 -17.09 -6.64
C HIS A 175 21.67 -17.09 -5.13
N THR A 176 21.28 -18.17 -4.41
CA THR A 176 21.46 -18.28 -2.96
C THR A 176 22.19 -19.58 -2.58
N ARG A 177 22.60 -19.67 -1.32
CA ARG A 177 23.22 -20.89 -0.78
C ARG A 177 22.23 -22.00 -0.45
N GLU A 178 20.93 -21.70 -0.41
CA GLU A 178 19.84 -22.59 -0.02
C GLU A 178 19.20 -23.32 -1.23
N ARG A 179 20.02 -23.70 -2.20
CA ARG A 179 19.58 -24.27 -3.47
C ARG A 179 18.52 -25.35 -3.32
N LEU A 180 18.79 -26.37 -2.50
CA LEU A 180 17.89 -27.53 -2.34
C LEU A 180 16.53 -27.13 -1.73
N ARG A 181 16.54 -26.19 -0.75
CA ARG A 181 15.31 -25.67 -0.15
C ARG A 181 14.43 -25.03 -1.21
N PHE A 182 14.98 -24.12 -2.00
CA PHE A 182 14.22 -23.42 -3.03
C PHE A 182 13.78 -24.34 -4.18
N GLU A 183 14.56 -25.33 -4.58
CA GLU A 183 14.14 -26.34 -5.55
C GLU A 183 12.95 -27.18 -5.02
N LEU A 184 12.93 -27.52 -3.75
CA LEU A 184 11.82 -28.25 -3.12
C LEU A 184 10.56 -27.36 -3.06
N LEU A 185 10.68 -26.10 -2.58
CA LEU A 185 9.56 -25.15 -2.57
C LEU A 185 8.97 -24.97 -3.97
N ALA A 186 9.81 -24.77 -4.99
CA ALA A 186 9.35 -24.62 -6.37
C ALA A 186 8.53 -25.85 -6.85
N ARG A 187 8.94 -27.07 -6.49
CA ARG A 187 8.20 -28.29 -6.85
C ARG A 187 6.86 -28.38 -6.12
N SER A 188 6.84 -28.08 -4.81
CA SER A 188 5.62 -28.11 -4.01
C SER A 188 4.60 -27.10 -4.52
N TYR A 189 5.04 -25.88 -4.84
CA TYR A 189 4.15 -24.83 -5.33
C TYR A 189 3.60 -25.16 -6.72
N ARG A 190 4.40 -25.71 -7.63
CA ARG A 190 3.91 -26.18 -8.95
C ARG A 190 2.89 -27.30 -8.82
N ALA A 191 3.14 -28.28 -7.94
CA ALA A 191 2.22 -29.38 -7.73
C ALA A 191 0.83 -28.93 -7.22
N VAL A 192 0.77 -27.84 -6.43
CA VAL A 192 -0.50 -27.26 -6.01
C VAL A 192 -1.08 -26.38 -7.13
N ALA A 193 -0.26 -25.58 -7.83
CA ALA A 193 -0.71 -24.72 -8.93
C ALA A 193 -1.42 -25.50 -10.04
N GLU A 194 -0.92 -26.69 -10.40
CA GLU A 194 -1.53 -27.58 -11.41
C GLU A 194 -2.95 -28.04 -11.07
N GLN A 195 -3.36 -27.94 -9.79
CA GLN A 195 -4.69 -28.30 -9.31
C GLN A 195 -5.67 -27.12 -9.31
N LEU A 196 -5.21 -25.90 -9.63
CA LEU A 196 -5.97 -24.68 -9.47
C LEU A 196 -6.26 -24.00 -10.81
N SER A 197 -7.33 -23.20 -10.83
CA SER A 197 -7.60 -22.19 -11.87
C SER A 197 -6.96 -20.84 -11.50
N ASN A 198 -7.10 -19.85 -12.38
CA ASN A 198 -6.66 -18.47 -12.07
C ASN A 198 -7.64 -17.71 -11.18
N GLU A 199 -8.79 -18.28 -10.85
CA GLU A 199 -9.70 -17.67 -9.89
C GLU A 199 -9.15 -17.77 -8.47
N THR A 200 -9.44 -16.75 -7.66
CA THR A 200 -9.06 -16.76 -6.24
C THR A 200 -9.76 -17.92 -5.52
N THR A 201 -8.98 -18.84 -5.01
CA THR A 201 -9.44 -20.08 -4.42
C THR A 201 -8.95 -20.23 -2.98
N GLN A 202 -9.83 -20.72 -2.11
CA GLN A 202 -9.47 -21.12 -0.75
C GLN A 202 -8.65 -22.42 -0.80
N LEU A 203 -7.44 -22.41 -0.23
CA LEU A 203 -6.61 -23.60 -0.11
C LEU A 203 -7.29 -24.65 0.77
N SER A 204 -7.30 -25.90 0.32
CA SER A 204 -7.67 -27.04 1.15
C SER A 204 -6.58 -27.33 2.21
N ALA A 205 -6.92 -28.05 3.26
CA ALA A 205 -5.96 -28.43 4.30
C ALA A 205 -4.75 -29.18 3.71
N THR A 206 -4.97 -30.10 2.75
CA THR A 206 -3.90 -30.84 2.09
C THR A 206 -3.01 -29.94 1.24
N GLN A 207 -3.56 -28.98 0.50
CA GLN A 207 -2.79 -28.03 -0.28
C GLN A 207 -1.96 -27.12 0.62
N PHE A 208 -2.55 -26.66 1.73
CA PHE A 208 -1.84 -25.85 2.70
C PHE A 208 -0.70 -26.63 3.38
N GLU A 209 -0.89 -27.92 3.66
CA GLU A 209 0.15 -28.80 4.20
C GLU A 209 1.32 -28.99 3.21
N ILE A 210 1.05 -29.07 1.89
CA ILE A 210 2.07 -29.16 0.84
C ILE A 210 2.87 -27.86 0.71
N LEU A 211 2.20 -26.71 0.76
CA LEU A 211 2.85 -25.39 0.66
C LEU A 211 3.64 -25.06 1.94
N GLY A 212 3.18 -25.58 3.09
CA GLY A 212 3.81 -25.39 4.38
C GLY A 212 3.66 -23.98 4.96
N ASP A 213 4.33 -23.75 6.09
CA ASP A 213 4.32 -22.47 6.80
C ASP A 213 4.99 -21.33 6.02
N ASP A 214 5.74 -21.66 4.97
CA ASP A 214 6.42 -20.71 4.10
C ASP A 214 5.45 -20.02 3.11
N TYR A 215 4.20 -20.51 2.98
CA TYR A 215 3.27 -19.92 2.01
C TYR A 215 2.95 -18.46 2.32
N ASN A 216 3.17 -17.62 1.31
CA ASN A 216 2.89 -16.17 1.32
C ASN A 216 3.55 -15.43 2.51
N THR A 217 4.76 -15.85 2.88
CA THR A 217 5.57 -15.27 3.96
C THR A 217 6.89 -14.71 3.45
N ALA A 218 7.61 -14.01 4.34
CA ALA A 218 8.92 -13.45 4.07
C ALA A 218 10.02 -14.53 4.16
N ILE A 219 10.21 -15.31 3.10
CA ILE A 219 11.19 -16.42 3.09
C ILE A 219 12.61 -15.90 2.85
N HIS A 220 12.76 -14.95 1.94
CA HIS A 220 14.04 -14.37 1.56
C HIS A 220 13.89 -12.88 1.27
N LEU A 221 14.73 -12.07 1.91
CA LEU A 221 14.81 -10.64 1.65
C LEU A 221 16.22 -10.27 1.22
N ARG A 222 16.34 -9.73 0.03
CA ARG A 222 17.57 -9.17 -0.48
C ARG A 222 17.79 -7.77 0.07
N GLU A 223 18.95 -7.50 0.63
CA GLU A 223 19.30 -6.13 1.01
C GLU A 223 19.43 -5.22 -0.23
N ALA A 224 18.87 -4.02 -0.11
CA ALA A 224 19.02 -2.93 -1.06
C ALA A 224 19.41 -1.65 -0.32
N PRO A 225 20.70 -1.50 0.05
CA PRO A 225 21.19 -0.33 0.78
C PRO A 225 21.10 0.93 -0.09
N GLU A 226 21.21 2.09 0.56
CA GLU A 226 21.37 3.36 -0.13
C GLU A 226 22.63 3.35 -1.02
N VAL A 227 22.52 4.01 -2.16
CA VAL A 227 23.65 4.18 -3.09
C VAL A 227 24.40 5.46 -2.74
N ALA A 228 25.68 5.31 -2.43
CA ALA A 228 26.55 6.45 -2.15
C ALA A 228 26.68 7.34 -3.41
N GLY A 229 26.55 8.64 -3.22
CA GLY A 229 26.60 9.63 -4.30
C GLY A 229 25.25 9.88 -4.98
N GLY A 230 24.20 9.18 -4.56
CA GLY A 230 22.84 9.36 -5.08
C GLY A 230 22.38 8.22 -5.98
N ALA A 231 21.07 8.01 -5.99
CA ALA A 231 20.38 6.98 -6.78
C ALA A 231 19.84 7.52 -8.11
N ILE A 232 19.56 8.84 -8.17
CA ILE A 232 18.94 9.51 -9.32
C ILE A 232 20.01 10.20 -10.17
N ASN A 233 19.97 10.01 -11.49
CA ASN A 233 20.78 10.77 -12.41
C ASN A 233 20.39 12.24 -12.43
N GLU A 234 21.37 13.13 -12.51
CA GLU A 234 21.11 14.54 -12.75
C GLU A 234 20.48 14.73 -14.12
N GLN A 235 19.33 15.41 -14.14
CA GLN A 235 18.65 15.74 -15.39
C GLN A 235 19.16 17.09 -15.91
N ALA A 236 19.55 17.13 -17.19
CA ALA A 236 20.22 18.27 -17.79
C ALA A 236 19.31 19.52 -17.91
N ASP A 237 17.99 19.35 -18.04
CA ASP A 237 17.05 20.48 -18.22
C ASP A 237 15.80 20.33 -17.36
N ARG A 238 15.99 20.44 -16.02
CA ARG A 238 14.90 20.36 -15.04
C ARG A 238 13.86 21.46 -15.23
N ALA A 239 14.30 22.65 -15.64
CA ALA A 239 13.40 23.80 -15.84
C ALA A 239 12.45 23.56 -17.02
N ALA A 240 12.95 23.03 -18.14
CA ALA A 240 12.13 22.68 -19.29
C ALA A 240 11.13 21.54 -18.95
N LEU A 241 11.58 20.52 -18.18
CA LEU A 241 10.71 19.43 -17.72
C LEU A 241 9.60 19.94 -16.79
N ALA A 242 9.91 20.86 -15.88
CA ALA A 242 8.92 21.48 -14.99
C ALA A 242 7.91 22.32 -15.79
N ALA A 243 8.36 23.12 -16.75
CA ALA A 243 7.50 23.91 -17.62
C ALA A 243 6.59 23.02 -18.48
N GLN A 244 7.12 21.90 -19.01
CA GLN A 244 6.35 20.92 -19.75
C GLN A 244 5.30 20.25 -18.87
N PHE A 245 5.66 19.85 -17.64
CA PHE A 245 4.72 19.26 -16.69
C PHE A 245 3.58 20.23 -16.35
N GLU A 246 3.90 21.50 -16.10
CA GLU A 246 2.88 22.50 -15.81
C GLU A 246 1.92 22.69 -16.98
N ALA A 247 2.44 22.70 -18.21
CA ALA A 247 1.64 22.88 -19.42
C ALA A 247 0.77 21.68 -19.80
N GLN A 248 1.29 20.44 -19.62
CA GLN A 248 0.68 19.22 -20.12
C GLN A 248 0.14 18.30 -19.01
N GLY A 249 0.63 18.44 -17.78
CA GLY A 249 0.30 17.57 -16.66
C GLY A 249 1.01 16.21 -16.66
N ALA A 250 1.86 15.95 -17.65
CA ALA A 250 2.65 14.71 -17.73
C ALA A 250 3.96 14.93 -18.50
N ILE A 251 5.02 14.26 -18.04
CA ILE A 251 6.36 14.22 -18.66
C ILE A 251 6.94 12.82 -18.54
N PHE A 252 7.98 12.52 -19.30
CA PHE A 252 8.82 11.34 -19.05
C PHE A 252 10.30 11.72 -19.05
N VAL A 253 11.10 10.87 -18.39
CA VAL A 253 12.53 11.04 -18.20
C VAL A 253 13.19 9.70 -18.46
N ASP A 254 14.16 9.65 -19.33
CA ASP A 254 14.99 8.47 -19.56
C ASP A 254 16.17 8.45 -18.59
N ASP A 255 16.71 7.24 -18.36
CA ASP A 255 17.87 7.03 -17.49
C ASP A 255 17.70 7.67 -16.10
N LEU A 256 16.53 7.45 -15.47
CA LEU A 256 16.20 8.01 -14.16
C LEU A 256 17.24 7.65 -13.09
N LEU A 257 17.57 6.36 -12.98
CA LEU A 257 18.46 5.84 -11.94
C LEU A 257 19.89 5.71 -12.46
N VAL A 258 20.86 5.98 -11.61
CA VAL A 258 22.26 5.62 -11.90
C VAL A 258 22.39 4.09 -12.01
N PRO A 259 23.32 3.56 -12.83
CA PRO A 259 23.43 2.12 -13.08
C PRO A 259 23.55 1.25 -11.81
N PRO A 260 24.29 1.65 -10.74
CA PRO A 260 24.34 0.89 -9.50
C PRO A 260 22.99 0.81 -8.80
N ALA A 261 22.20 1.89 -8.78
CA ALA A 261 20.87 1.94 -8.17
C ALA A 261 19.88 1.04 -8.93
N LEU A 262 19.85 1.14 -10.26
CA LEU A 262 19.01 0.29 -11.11
C LEU A 262 19.30 -1.18 -10.88
N LYS A 263 20.59 -1.58 -10.90
CA LYS A 263 21.00 -2.97 -10.69
C LYS A 263 20.64 -3.47 -9.28
N SER A 264 20.85 -2.66 -8.25
CA SER A 264 20.51 -3.02 -6.88
C SER A 264 19.00 -3.19 -6.72
N LEU A 265 18.21 -2.28 -7.30
CA LEU A 265 16.75 -2.34 -7.27
C LEU A 265 16.20 -3.57 -8.02
N GLN A 266 16.74 -3.87 -9.21
CA GLN A 266 16.37 -5.08 -9.97
C GLN A 266 16.62 -6.35 -9.15
N ARG A 267 17.81 -6.47 -8.55
CA ARG A 267 18.12 -7.62 -7.70
C ARG A 267 17.21 -7.73 -6.49
N PHE A 268 16.90 -6.61 -5.84
CA PHE A 268 15.94 -6.58 -4.73
C PHE A 268 14.58 -7.13 -5.17
N LEU A 269 14.04 -6.66 -6.30
CA LEU A 269 12.73 -7.04 -6.80
C LEU A 269 12.67 -8.47 -7.35
N LEU A 270 13.78 -9.01 -7.88
CA LEU A 270 13.84 -10.38 -8.34
C LEU A 270 14.12 -11.38 -7.22
N GLU A 271 15.02 -11.02 -6.29
CA GLU A 271 15.49 -11.94 -5.27
C GLU A 271 14.68 -11.89 -3.96
N SER A 272 13.85 -10.86 -3.69
CA SER A 272 13.03 -10.77 -2.46
C SER A 272 11.65 -11.39 -2.62
N THR A 273 11.23 -12.23 -1.67
CA THR A 273 9.89 -12.83 -1.64
C THR A 273 8.87 -11.87 -1.04
N ILE A 274 8.60 -10.78 -1.77
CA ILE A 274 7.73 -9.68 -1.35
C ILE A 274 6.45 -9.54 -2.19
N TRP A 275 6.21 -10.44 -3.13
CA TRP A 275 5.11 -10.40 -4.09
C TRP A 275 3.85 -11.07 -3.52
N HIS A 276 3.26 -10.45 -2.50
CA HIS A 276 2.22 -11.08 -1.69
C HIS A 276 0.80 -10.83 -2.15
N ASP A 277 0.54 -9.71 -2.81
CA ASP A 277 -0.78 -9.38 -3.32
C ASP A 277 -0.95 -9.89 -4.76
N PHE A 278 -2.05 -10.58 -5.00
CA PHE A 278 -2.46 -11.17 -6.29
C PHE A 278 -3.93 -10.93 -6.59
N SER A 279 -4.60 -10.07 -5.79
CA SER A 279 -6.05 -9.92 -5.79
C SER A 279 -6.54 -8.71 -6.58
N HIS A 280 -5.69 -7.70 -6.82
CA HIS A 280 -6.12 -6.44 -7.39
C HIS A 280 -6.29 -6.46 -8.91
N ILE A 281 -5.38 -7.11 -9.63
CA ILE A 281 -5.39 -7.15 -11.09
C ILE A 281 -5.03 -8.56 -11.54
N GLU A 282 -5.89 -9.18 -12.36
CA GLU A 282 -5.63 -10.50 -12.91
C GLU A 282 -4.31 -10.54 -13.71
N GLY A 283 -3.51 -11.56 -13.47
CA GLY A 283 -2.21 -11.74 -14.14
C GLY A 283 -1.08 -10.87 -13.58
N PHE A 284 -1.25 -10.26 -12.40
CA PHE A 284 -0.22 -9.53 -11.69
C PHE A 284 0.00 -10.04 -10.27
N VAL A 285 1.20 -9.79 -9.76
CA VAL A 285 1.48 -9.80 -8.33
C VAL A 285 2.03 -8.44 -7.93
N ALA A 286 1.74 -8.04 -6.69
CA ALA A 286 2.13 -6.73 -6.18
C ALA A 286 2.83 -6.79 -4.83
N SER A 287 3.59 -5.73 -4.55
CA SER A 287 4.20 -5.45 -3.26
C SER A 287 4.05 -3.97 -2.91
N TYR A 288 3.71 -3.68 -1.67
CA TYR A 288 3.50 -2.32 -1.13
C TYR A 288 4.58 -1.96 -0.11
N LEU A 289 4.74 -0.66 0.21
CA LEU A 289 5.72 -0.21 1.20
C LEU A 289 5.60 -0.99 2.51
N GLU A 290 4.39 -1.10 3.05
CA GLU A 290 4.11 -1.79 4.29
C GLU A 290 4.11 -3.33 4.19
N ASP A 291 4.20 -3.88 2.97
CA ASP A 291 4.17 -5.34 2.72
C ASP A 291 5.44 -5.83 2.00
N GLY A 292 6.58 -5.24 2.33
CA GLY A 292 7.91 -5.72 1.95
C GLY A 292 8.67 -4.89 0.92
N LEU A 293 8.03 -3.92 0.24
CA LEU A 293 8.72 -3.06 -0.74
C LEU A 293 9.63 -2.02 -0.07
N ALA A 294 9.34 -1.61 1.18
CA ALA A 294 10.13 -0.61 1.86
C ALA A 294 11.56 -1.11 2.13
N CYS A 295 12.53 -0.51 1.46
CA CYS A 295 13.96 -0.73 1.71
C CYS A 295 14.70 0.62 1.62
N PRO A 296 15.94 0.72 2.13
CA PRO A 296 16.70 1.97 2.09
C PRO A 296 16.77 2.60 0.71
N LEU A 297 17.02 1.81 -0.35
CA LEU A 297 17.12 2.30 -1.71
C LEU A 297 15.80 2.87 -2.25
N VAL A 298 14.67 2.18 -2.03
CA VAL A 298 13.36 2.68 -2.51
C VAL A 298 13.02 4.03 -1.86
N LEU A 299 13.26 4.17 -0.56
CA LEU A 299 13.01 5.44 0.14
C LEU A 299 14.03 6.52 -0.25
N GLN A 300 15.27 6.16 -0.57
CA GLN A 300 16.26 7.09 -1.13
C GLN A 300 15.78 7.62 -2.48
N ILE A 301 15.37 6.73 -3.39
CA ILE A 301 14.85 7.11 -4.72
C ILE A 301 13.67 8.09 -4.56
N ALA A 302 12.72 7.77 -3.70
CA ALA A 302 11.55 8.61 -3.49
C ALA A 302 11.91 10.02 -2.97
N ASP A 303 12.87 10.11 -2.04
CA ASP A 303 13.30 11.38 -1.48
C ASP A 303 14.18 12.20 -2.46
N GLU A 304 15.02 11.53 -3.23
CA GLU A 304 15.83 12.15 -4.26
C GLU A 304 14.99 12.68 -5.44
N LEU A 305 13.91 11.98 -5.83
CA LEU A 305 12.95 12.48 -6.80
C LEU A 305 12.34 13.83 -6.38
N ARG A 306 11.94 13.97 -5.11
CA ARG A 306 11.42 15.25 -4.59
C ARG A 306 12.45 16.38 -4.69
N ARG A 307 13.73 16.08 -4.45
CA ARG A 307 14.83 17.05 -4.57
C ARG A 307 15.21 17.32 -6.02
N ALA A 308 15.06 16.32 -6.90
CA ALA A 308 15.36 16.47 -8.32
C ALA A 308 14.28 17.27 -9.07
N PHE A 309 13.02 17.17 -8.65
CA PHE A 309 11.88 17.86 -9.27
C PHE A 309 11.09 18.69 -8.25
N PRO A 310 11.72 19.72 -7.64
CA PRO A 310 11.12 20.48 -6.53
C PRO A 310 9.85 21.23 -6.95
N GLU A 311 9.74 21.69 -8.20
CA GLU A 311 8.56 22.39 -8.73
C GLU A 311 7.37 21.44 -8.91
N ILE A 312 7.61 20.13 -9.13
CA ILE A 312 6.58 19.12 -9.36
C ILE A 312 6.24 18.38 -8.07
N LEU A 313 7.26 17.96 -7.32
CA LEU A 313 7.13 17.05 -6.18
C LEU A 313 7.44 17.70 -4.81
N GLY A 314 8.11 18.86 -4.80
CA GLY A 314 8.65 19.44 -3.55
C GLY A 314 7.62 19.68 -2.46
N ALA A 315 6.41 20.11 -2.84
CA ALA A 315 5.30 20.34 -1.91
C ALA A 315 4.62 19.04 -1.40
N HIS A 316 4.96 17.89 -1.99
CA HIS A 316 4.26 16.63 -1.76
C HIS A 316 5.17 15.60 -1.09
N ALA A 317 4.74 15.06 0.05
CA ALA A 317 5.38 13.90 0.66
C ALA A 317 4.96 12.62 -0.07
N LEU A 318 5.83 11.59 -0.06
CA LEU A 318 5.45 10.26 -0.50
C LEU A 318 4.31 9.74 0.38
N SER A 319 3.19 9.37 -0.22
CA SER A 319 1.99 8.86 0.46
C SER A 319 1.86 7.35 0.34
N GLN A 320 2.32 6.77 -0.77
CA GLN A 320 2.32 5.32 -1.02
C GLN A 320 3.34 4.98 -2.11
N ALA A 321 3.80 3.73 -2.13
CA ALA A 321 4.50 3.15 -3.26
C ALA A 321 4.18 1.65 -3.38
N TRP A 322 4.16 1.19 -4.61
CA TRP A 322 4.01 -0.23 -4.92
C TRP A 322 4.85 -0.63 -6.12
N ALA A 323 5.13 -1.92 -6.22
CA ALA A 323 5.66 -2.55 -7.41
C ALA A 323 4.64 -3.55 -7.94
N PHE A 324 4.38 -3.52 -9.25
CA PHE A 324 3.62 -4.55 -9.98
C PHE A 324 4.54 -5.37 -10.86
N LYS A 325 4.33 -6.69 -10.86
CA LYS A 325 4.98 -7.62 -11.76
C LYS A 325 3.92 -8.34 -12.59
N GLY A 326 3.94 -8.10 -13.90
CA GLY A 326 3.04 -8.75 -14.87
C GLY A 326 3.52 -10.17 -15.15
N LEU A 327 2.68 -11.16 -14.92
CA LEU A 327 3.01 -12.59 -15.01
C LEU A 327 2.71 -13.18 -16.39
N GLN A 328 1.88 -12.49 -17.16
CA GLN A 328 1.54 -12.88 -18.53
C GLN A 328 2.24 -11.93 -19.51
N ALA A 329 2.63 -12.45 -20.67
CA ALA A 329 3.31 -11.67 -21.71
C ALA A 329 2.50 -10.41 -22.12
N GLN A 330 1.19 -10.44 -22.01
CA GLN A 330 0.27 -9.38 -22.42
C GLN A 330 -0.50 -8.76 -21.24
N ALA A 331 0.00 -8.91 -20.01
CA ALA A 331 -0.64 -8.30 -18.84
C ALA A 331 -0.66 -6.77 -18.97
N ALA A 332 -1.85 -6.19 -19.11
CA ALA A 332 -2.09 -4.75 -19.20
C ALA A 332 -2.91 -4.28 -17.99
N VAL A 333 -2.72 -3.04 -17.60
CA VAL A 333 -3.50 -2.39 -16.54
C VAL A 333 -4.60 -1.58 -17.18
N ASP A 334 -5.84 -1.80 -16.73
CA ASP A 334 -7.02 -1.07 -17.21
C ASP A 334 -6.94 0.42 -16.87
N VAL A 335 -7.80 1.19 -17.55
CA VAL A 335 -7.85 2.63 -17.34
C VAL A 335 -8.33 2.98 -15.94
N HIS A 336 -7.58 3.85 -15.28
CA HIS A 336 -7.87 4.35 -13.92
C HIS A 336 -7.22 5.71 -13.69
N ALA A 337 -7.44 6.28 -12.52
CA ALA A 337 -6.70 7.42 -12.01
C ALA A 337 -6.26 7.14 -10.55
N ASP A 338 -5.15 7.72 -10.14
CA ASP A 338 -4.61 7.51 -8.80
C ASP A 338 -5.12 8.56 -7.80
N ASP A 339 -5.27 8.16 -6.53
CA ASP A 339 -5.65 9.08 -5.43
C ASP A 339 -4.41 9.75 -4.81
N ALA A 340 -3.77 10.62 -5.59
CA ALA A 340 -2.61 11.41 -5.18
C ALA A 340 -2.57 12.76 -5.92
N ALA A 341 -1.58 13.59 -5.63
CA ALA A 341 -1.33 14.80 -6.40
C ALA A 341 -0.50 14.50 -7.66
N VAL A 342 0.60 13.76 -7.50
CA VAL A 342 1.50 13.37 -8.59
C VAL A 342 1.87 11.90 -8.44
N SER A 343 1.76 11.17 -9.55
CA SER A 343 2.24 9.79 -9.72
C SER A 343 3.56 9.79 -10.46
N VAL A 344 4.50 8.98 -9.99
CA VAL A 344 5.75 8.66 -10.68
C VAL A 344 5.77 7.16 -10.93
N ASN A 345 5.78 6.77 -12.21
CA ASN A 345 5.81 5.38 -12.63
C ASN A 345 7.09 5.11 -13.42
N PHE A 346 7.87 4.08 -13.08
CA PHE A 346 9.08 3.74 -13.82
C PHE A 346 9.30 2.23 -13.91
N TRP A 347 10.05 1.83 -14.95
CA TRP A 347 10.24 0.43 -15.29
C TRP A 347 11.68 -0.03 -15.07
N VAL A 348 11.82 -1.27 -14.56
CA VAL A 348 13.14 -1.82 -14.22
C VAL A 348 13.55 -3.05 -15.04
N THR A 349 12.59 -3.74 -15.68
CA THR A 349 12.90 -4.90 -16.52
C THR A 349 13.71 -4.47 -17.75
N PRO A 350 14.70 -5.23 -18.22
CA PRO A 350 15.49 -4.90 -19.40
C PRO A 350 14.63 -4.63 -20.64
N SER A 351 15.02 -3.64 -21.45
CA SER A 351 14.25 -3.23 -22.63
C SER A 351 14.17 -4.32 -23.71
N ASP A 352 15.19 -5.17 -23.81
CA ASP A 352 15.26 -6.29 -24.76
C ASP A 352 14.32 -7.46 -24.38
N ALA A 353 13.81 -7.48 -23.14
CA ALA A 353 12.75 -8.40 -22.76
C ALA A 353 11.42 -8.05 -23.44
N ASN A 354 11.18 -6.80 -23.85
CA ASN A 354 9.98 -6.38 -24.57
C ASN A 354 10.09 -6.72 -26.06
N ARG A 355 9.34 -7.71 -26.52
CA ARG A 355 9.32 -8.19 -27.91
C ARG A 355 8.57 -7.26 -28.89
N LYS A 356 7.83 -6.31 -28.37
CA LYS A 356 7.06 -5.33 -29.15
C LYS A 356 7.54 -3.92 -28.83
N PRO A 357 8.65 -3.46 -29.40
CA PRO A 357 9.19 -2.13 -29.14
C PRO A 357 8.14 -1.04 -29.36
N GLY A 358 8.09 -0.06 -28.44
CA GLY A 358 7.11 1.03 -28.46
C GLY A 358 5.78 0.72 -27.76
N SER A 359 5.52 -0.53 -27.38
CA SER A 359 4.37 -0.92 -26.54
C SER A 359 4.80 -1.23 -25.09
N GLY A 360 3.84 -1.60 -24.25
CA GLY A 360 4.09 -2.00 -22.84
C GLY A 360 4.43 -0.86 -21.90
N GLY A 361 4.28 0.37 -22.35
CA GLY A 361 4.51 1.57 -21.59
C GLY A 361 3.22 2.10 -20.92
N LEU A 362 3.04 3.42 -20.95
CA LEU A 362 1.91 4.10 -20.35
C LEU A 362 1.24 5.04 -21.35
N VAL A 363 -0.08 5.05 -21.37
CA VAL A 363 -0.89 6.04 -22.08
C VAL A 363 -1.54 6.94 -21.03
N VAL A 364 -1.30 8.25 -21.12
CA VAL A 364 -1.86 9.26 -20.21
C VAL A 364 -2.78 10.16 -21.00
N CYS A 365 -4.06 10.23 -20.63
CA CYS A 365 -5.00 11.19 -21.20
C CYS A 365 -4.73 12.56 -20.56
N LEU A 366 -4.27 13.53 -21.36
CA LEU A 366 -3.91 14.87 -20.89
C LEU A 366 -5.15 15.77 -20.64
N ALA A 367 -6.34 15.34 -21.07
CA ALA A 367 -7.57 16.03 -20.73
C ALA A 367 -7.90 15.81 -19.26
N PRO A 368 -8.06 16.88 -18.45
CA PRO A 368 -8.44 16.70 -17.06
C PRO A 368 -9.84 16.08 -16.96
N PRO A 369 -10.06 15.16 -16.02
CA PRO A 369 -11.40 14.65 -15.77
C PRO A 369 -12.36 15.78 -15.39
N PRO A 370 -13.67 15.67 -15.66
CA PRO A 370 -14.65 16.65 -15.24
C PRO A 370 -14.56 16.97 -13.74
N SER A 371 -14.76 18.24 -13.38
CA SER A 371 -14.55 18.73 -12.01
C SER A 371 -15.56 18.16 -10.99
N ASP A 372 -16.68 17.63 -11.47
CA ASP A 372 -17.73 16.98 -10.69
C ASP A 372 -17.49 15.49 -10.46
N TRP A 373 -16.40 14.92 -11.02
CA TRP A 373 -16.03 13.53 -10.79
C TRP A 373 -15.08 13.40 -9.59
N GLU A 374 -15.45 12.56 -8.63
CA GLU A 374 -14.57 12.17 -7.54
C GLU A 374 -13.86 10.86 -7.88
N VAL A 375 -12.66 10.61 -7.28
CA VAL A 375 -11.86 9.40 -7.55
C VAL A 375 -12.66 8.11 -7.29
N LYS A 376 -13.49 8.08 -6.25
CA LYS A 376 -14.41 6.95 -5.96
C LYS A 376 -15.41 6.64 -7.08
N ASP A 377 -15.69 7.63 -7.96
CA ASP A 377 -16.64 7.47 -9.07
C ASP A 377 -15.96 6.85 -10.29
N TYR A 378 -14.60 6.86 -10.33
CA TYR A 378 -13.83 6.33 -11.45
C TYR A 378 -13.82 4.80 -11.51
N ASP A 379 -13.80 4.14 -10.35
CA ASP A 379 -13.80 2.67 -10.26
C ASP A 379 -15.20 2.07 -10.49
N ALA A 380 -16.24 2.88 -10.35
CA ALA A 380 -17.63 2.42 -10.40
C ALA A 380 -18.26 2.45 -11.80
N ASP A 381 -17.72 3.22 -12.75
CA ASP A 381 -18.34 3.43 -14.06
C ASP A 381 -17.32 3.45 -15.20
N GLN A 382 -16.83 2.28 -15.59
CA GLN A 382 -15.88 2.08 -16.68
C GLN A 382 -16.42 2.57 -18.04
N GLU A 383 -17.73 2.45 -18.31
CA GLU A 383 -18.33 2.89 -19.56
C GLU A 383 -18.25 4.42 -19.71
N ARG A 384 -18.46 5.14 -18.61
CA ARG A 384 -18.32 6.60 -18.57
C ARG A 384 -16.89 7.05 -18.84
N ILE A 385 -15.91 6.35 -18.27
CA ILE A 385 -14.48 6.63 -18.51
C ILE A 385 -14.11 6.36 -19.96
N VAL A 386 -14.51 5.20 -20.52
CA VAL A 386 -14.24 4.84 -21.92
C VAL A 386 -14.85 5.87 -22.88
N THR A 387 -16.07 6.35 -22.59
CA THR A 387 -16.73 7.40 -23.38
C THR A 387 -15.93 8.70 -23.33
N PHE A 388 -15.49 9.14 -22.16
CA PHE A 388 -14.66 10.34 -21.99
C PHE A 388 -13.32 10.21 -22.74
N LEU A 389 -12.65 9.07 -22.64
CA LEU A 389 -11.40 8.81 -23.36
C LEU A 389 -11.61 8.81 -24.88
N GLY A 390 -12.69 8.23 -25.38
CA GLY A 390 -13.02 8.25 -26.82
C GLY A 390 -13.17 9.67 -27.35
N GLN A 391 -13.79 10.57 -26.58
CA GLN A 391 -13.92 11.99 -26.91
C GLN A 391 -12.61 12.76 -26.87
N ASN A 392 -11.65 12.32 -26.04
CA ASN A 392 -10.37 12.99 -25.78
C ASN A 392 -9.15 12.22 -26.34
N ALA A 393 -9.34 11.21 -27.18
CA ALA A 393 -8.27 10.33 -27.65
C ALA A 393 -7.08 11.07 -28.30
N ARG A 394 -7.33 12.22 -28.93
CA ARG A 394 -6.28 13.05 -29.57
C ARG A 394 -5.41 13.79 -28.55
N ASN A 395 -5.81 13.86 -27.29
CA ASN A 395 -5.11 14.52 -26.20
C ASN A 395 -4.36 13.49 -25.31
N SER A 396 -3.94 12.37 -25.88
CA SER A 396 -3.23 11.33 -25.13
C SER A 396 -1.74 11.38 -25.42
N LEU A 397 -0.94 11.29 -24.35
CA LEU A 397 0.50 11.11 -24.41
C LEU A 397 0.79 9.60 -24.33
N VAL A 398 1.30 9.03 -25.43
CA VAL A 398 1.71 7.62 -25.49
C VAL A 398 3.21 7.55 -25.22
N ILE A 399 3.58 6.86 -24.14
CA ILE A 399 4.96 6.72 -23.67
C ILE A 399 5.35 5.26 -23.80
N GLY A 400 6.19 4.93 -24.78
CA GLY A 400 6.67 3.55 -24.98
C GLY A 400 7.52 3.06 -23.83
N TYR A 401 7.50 1.75 -23.59
CA TYR A 401 8.35 1.09 -22.60
C TYR A 401 9.84 1.31 -22.89
N ALA A 402 10.58 1.68 -21.87
CA ALA A 402 12.04 1.60 -21.83
C ALA A 402 12.48 1.32 -20.40
N GLN A 403 13.47 0.45 -20.22
CA GLN A 403 14.10 0.26 -18.91
C GLN A 403 14.64 1.60 -18.40
N ASN A 404 14.46 1.86 -17.10
CA ASN A 404 14.95 3.08 -16.46
C ASN A 404 14.27 4.39 -16.94
N ARG A 405 13.16 4.28 -17.68
CA ARG A 405 12.31 5.42 -18.03
C ARG A 405 11.30 5.64 -16.90
N ALA A 406 11.17 6.89 -16.46
CA ALA A 406 10.13 7.33 -15.53
C ALA A 406 9.11 8.23 -16.20
N VAL A 407 7.86 8.13 -15.80
CA VAL A 407 6.75 8.99 -16.18
C VAL A 407 6.26 9.69 -14.93
N LEU A 408 6.26 11.02 -14.93
CA LEU A 408 5.69 11.86 -13.89
C LEU A 408 4.39 12.45 -14.44
N PHE A 409 3.27 12.32 -13.74
CA PHE A 409 2.00 12.85 -14.21
C PHE A 409 1.09 13.23 -13.04
N ARG A 410 0.17 14.17 -13.28
CA ARG A 410 -0.87 14.52 -12.31
C ARG A 410 -1.76 13.30 -12.11
N SER A 411 -1.84 12.79 -10.90
CA SER A 411 -2.45 11.49 -10.56
C SER A 411 -3.91 11.36 -11.00
N ARG A 412 -4.64 12.48 -11.07
CA ARG A 412 -6.04 12.50 -11.51
C ARG A 412 -6.23 12.30 -13.03
N LEU A 413 -5.16 12.35 -13.84
CA LEU A 413 -5.26 12.06 -15.26
C LEU A 413 -5.49 10.57 -15.47
N PHE A 414 -6.50 10.25 -16.30
CA PHE A 414 -6.74 8.86 -16.66
C PHE A 414 -5.54 8.28 -17.38
N HIS A 415 -5.14 7.10 -16.97
CA HIS A 415 -4.00 6.41 -17.55
C HIS A 415 -4.21 4.90 -17.55
N TYR A 416 -3.51 4.22 -18.45
CA TYR A 416 -3.54 2.77 -18.59
C TYR A 416 -2.24 2.28 -19.22
N SER A 417 -1.90 1.00 -19.03
CA SER A 417 -0.80 0.40 -19.80
C SER A 417 -1.32 -0.10 -21.14
N ASP A 418 -0.55 0.14 -22.19
CA ASP A 418 -0.85 -0.49 -23.45
C ASP A 418 -0.48 -2.00 -23.41
N CYS A 419 -0.91 -2.77 -24.42
CA CYS A 419 -0.70 -4.22 -24.45
C CYS A 419 0.80 -4.56 -24.64
N PRO A 420 1.52 -4.95 -23.60
CA PRO A 420 2.92 -5.37 -23.68
C PRO A 420 3.05 -6.76 -24.32
N GLU A 421 4.26 -7.09 -24.79
CA GLU A 421 4.64 -8.44 -25.16
C GLU A 421 6.03 -8.73 -24.65
N PHE A 422 6.14 -9.34 -23.46
CA PHE A 422 7.43 -9.66 -22.85
C PHE A 422 7.87 -11.09 -23.16
N ALA A 423 9.18 -11.29 -23.23
CA ALA A 423 9.78 -12.59 -23.39
C ALA A 423 9.43 -13.51 -22.20
N PRO A 424 9.29 -14.83 -22.43
CA PRO A 424 9.09 -15.76 -21.33
C PRO A 424 10.32 -15.81 -20.42
N GLY A 425 10.10 -16.22 -19.16
CA GLY A 425 11.10 -16.38 -18.14
C GLY A 425 10.99 -15.36 -17.02
N TYR A 426 11.31 -15.79 -15.81
CA TYR A 426 11.10 -15.05 -14.56
C TYR A 426 11.72 -13.64 -14.56
N GLU A 427 12.93 -13.49 -15.11
CA GLU A 427 13.65 -12.21 -15.15
C GLU A 427 13.07 -11.24 -16.19
N ASN A 428 12.28 -11.75 -17.13
CA ASN A 428 11.67 -10.97 -18.21
C ASN A 428 10.28 -10.45 -17.88
N HIS A 429 9.71 -10.83 -16.74
CA HIS A 429 8.44 -10.28 -16.30
C HIS A 429 8.51 -8.75 -16.18
N ARG A 430 7.51 -8.06 -16.76
CA ARG A 430 7.46 -6.60 -16.70
C ARG A 430 7.25 -6.14 -15.25
N ILE A 431 8.23 -5.43 -14.71
CA ILE A 431 8.15 -4.83 -13.38
C ILE A 431 8.11 -3.31 -13.51
N ASN A 432 7.10 -2.70 -12.89
CA ASN A 432 7.03 -1.25 -12.70
C ASN A 432 6.93 -0.91 -11.22
N LEU A 433 7.51 0.23 -10.85
CA LEU A 433 7.28 0.86 -9.56
C LEU A 433 6.42 2.10 -9.77
N THR A 434 5.47 2.31 -8.88
CA THR A 434 4.67 3.52 -8.79
C THR A 434 4.87 4.15 -7.43
N LEU A 435 5.19 5.44 -7.44
CA LEU A 435 5.35 6.27 -6.25
C LEU A 435 4.28 7.35 -6.28
N LEU A 436 3.46 7.43 -5.25
CA LEU A 436 2.41 8.44 -5.11
C LEU A 436 2.85 9.55 -4.16
N TYR A 437 2.75 10.77 -4.63
CA TYR A 437 3.11 11.96 -3.84
C TYR A 437 1.90 12.83 -3.57
N GLY A 438 1.71 13.21 -2.29
CA GLY A 438 0.56 13.96 -1.82
C GLY A 438 -0.74 13.15 -1.81
N GLY A 439 -1.74 13.57 -1.02
CA GLY A 439 -3.09 13.00 -1.08
C GLY A 439 -3.98 13.84 -2.00
N ALA A 440 -4.93 13.24 -2.69
CA ALA A 440 -5.84 13.91 -3.62
C ALA A 440 -6.74 14.96 -2.94
N ASN A 441 -6.93 14.88 -1.63
CA ASN A 441 -7.89 15.72 -0.88
C ASN A 441 -7.38 16.26 0.46
N ARG A 442 -6.13 16.78 0.52
CA ARG A 442 -5.68 17.57 1.68
C ARG A 442 -5.73 19.09 1.46
N THR A 443 -6.53 19.55 0.50
CA THR A 443 -6.87 20.97 0.34
C THR A 443 -8.39 21.10 0.30
N ARG A 444 -9.03 20.89 1.45
CA ARG A 444 -10.27 21.58 1.87
C ARG A 444 -10.51 21.31 3.35
#